data_dba16a6fe3fdddb30bbfb7c1ea5331ed
#
_entry.id   dba16a6fe3fdddb30bbfb7c1ea5331ed
#
_cell.length_a   1.000
_cell.length_b   1.000
_cell.length_c   1.000
_cell.angle_alpha   90.00
_cell.angle_beta   90.00
_cell.angle_gamma   90.00
#
_symmetry.space_group_name_H-M   'P 1'
#
loop_
_entity.id
_entity.type
_entity.pdbx_description
1 polymer ?
#
loop_
_entity_poly.entity_id
_entity_poly.type
_entity_poly.pdbx_seq_one_letter_code
_entity_poly.pdbx_strand_id
1 'polypeptide(L)'
;MNDKLKIFLLLGVFFLAITGFYVLLIRNAGQTDASQIEKAAVSQGGKAVKKTEISKDADLHEIYLAGGCFWGVEEYFSRVPGVTDAVSGYANGRGETTKYELINQTGHAETVHVTYDAKQISLKEILLHYFRIINPTSKNKQGNDVGTQYRTGVYYTDDKDLEVINQVFDEVAKKYDQPLAVEKENLKNFVVAEDYHQDYLKKNPNGYCHINVNQAAYPVIDASKYPKP
;
A
#
# COMPACT_ATOMS: atom_id res chain seq x y z
N MET A 1 72.16 7.70 4.15
CA MET A 1 70.72 7.85 4.42
C MET A 1 70.25 6.52 5.02
N ASN A 2 69.75 6.53 6.25
CA ASN A 2 69.58 5.36 7.09
C ASN A 2 68.36 4.57 6.55
N ASP A 3 68.48 3.20 6.47
CA ASP A 3 67.45 2.33 5.86
C ASP A 3 66.04 2.50 6.47
N LYS A 4 65.98 2.88 7.75
CA LYS A 4 64.72 3.24 8.41
C LYS A 4 64.04 4.47 7.79
N LEU A 5 64.80 5.43 7.27
CA LEU A 5 64.28 6.63 6.63
C LEU A 5 63.70 6.34 5.23
N LYS A 6 64.29 5.36 4.52
CA LYS A 6 63.77 4.91 3.22
C LYS A 6 62.45 4.16 3.35
N ILE A 7 62.29 3.34 4.40
CA ILE A 7 61.03 2.64 4.69
C ILE A 7 59.92 3.60 5.04
N PHE A 8 60.19 4.65 5.82
CA PHE A 8 59.16 5.68 6.14
C PHE A 8 58.73 6.49 4.92
N LEU A 9 59.66 6.79 3.99
CA LEU A 9 59.32 7.51 2.75
C LEU A 9 58.48 6.61 1.80
N LEU A 10 58.79 5.30 1.70
CA LEU A 10 58.01 4.37 0.89
C LEU A 10 56.59 4.14 1.44
N LEU A 11 56.41 4.04 2.76
CA LEU A 11 55.12 3.91 3.39
C LEU A 11 54.26 5.18 3.26
N GLY A 12 54.87 6.36 3.33
CA GLY A 12 54.22 7.66 3.14
C GLY A 12 53.68 7.85 1.72
N VAL A 13 54.46 7.45 0.70
CA VAL A 13 54.01 7.53 -0.71
C VAL A 13 52.87 6.52 -1.00
N PHE A 14 52.91 5.33 -0.37
CA PHE A 14 51.87 4.32 -0.52
C PHE A 14 50.55 4.76 0.13
N PHE A 15 50.62 5.45 1.28
CA PHE A 15 49.40 5.99 1.97
C PHE A 15 48.76 7.12 1.19
N LEU A 16 49.56 8.01 0.56
CA LEU A 16 49.05 9.12 -0.27
C LEU A 16 48.43 8.59 -1.59
N ALA A 17 48.92 7.50 -2.15
CA ALA A 17 48.35 6.88 -3.34
C ALA A 17 46.99 6.20 -3.04
N ILE A 18 46.86 5.55 -1.89
CA ILE A 18 45.58 4.90 -1.48
C ILE A 18 44.53 5.94 -1.17
N THR A 19 44.83 7.04 -0.47
CA THR A 19 43.89 8.11 -0.17
C THR A 19 43.46 8.87 -1.42
N GLY A 20 44.36 9.09 -2.38
CA GLY A 20 44.05 9.70 -3.68
C GLY A 20 43.12 8.83 -4.53
N PHE A 21 43.34 7.50 -4.53
CA PHE A 21 42.47 6.57 -5.25
C PHE A 21 41.07 6.45 -4.61
N TYR A 22 41.00 6.48 -3.27
CA TYR A 22 39.74 6.45 -2.54
C TYR A 22 38.90 7.72 -2.75
N VAL A 23 39.53 8.88 -2.81
CA VAL A 23 38.84 10.16 -3.12
C VAL A 23 38.37 10.19 -4.58
N LEU A 24 39.11 9.59 -5.50
CA LEU A 24 38.71 9.49 -6.91
C LEU A 24 37.50 8.54 -7.09
N LEU A 25 37.44 7.44 -6.33
CA LEU A 25 36.34 6.50 -6.33
C LEU A 25 35.05 7.13 -5.75
N ILE A 26 35.17 7.95 -4.70
CA ILE A 26 34.03 8.64 -4.10
C ILE A 26 33.50 9.76 -5.03
N ARG A 27 34.39 10.45 -5.77
CA ARG A 27 33.96 11.46 -6.76
C ARG A 27 33.26 10.85 -7.98
N ASN A 28 33.62 9.64 -8.39
CA ASN A 28 32.93 8.94 -9.49
C ASN A 28 31.63 8.25 -9.05
N ALA A 29 31.45 7.96 -7.76
CA ALA A 29 30.19 7.39 -7.25
C ALA A 29 29.08 8.42 -7.05
N GLY A 30 29.39 9.73 -7.14
CA GLY A 30 28.44 10.83 -6.94
C GLY A 30 27.79 11.38 -8.21
N GLN A 31 28.10 10.85 -9.39
CA GLN A 31 27.50 11.26 -10.67
C GLN A 31 26.94 10.09 -11.46
N THR A 32 26.08 9.30 -10.85
CA THR A 32 25.11 8.50 -11.62
C THR A 32 23.93 9.41 -11.93
N ASP A 33 23.93 9.87 -13.15
CA ASP A 33 22.89 10.69 -13.75
C ASP A 33 21.53 9.96 -13.59
N ALA A 34 20.56 10.58 -12.91
CA ALA A 34 19.22 10.04 -12.70
C ALA A 34 18.55 9.64 -14.01
N SER A 35 18.97 10.23 -15.13
CA SER A 35 18.51 9.90 -16.48
C SER A 35 18.93 8.51 -16.99
N GLN A 36 19.98 7.91 -16.41
CA GLN A 36 20.46 6.56 -16.78
C GLN A 36 19.74 5.46 -15.99
N ILE A 37 19.24 5.77 -14.80
CA ILE A 37 18.45 4.82 -13.99
C ILE A 37 17.06 4.65 -14.62
N GLU A 38 16.50 5.71 -15.18
CA GLU A 38 15.20 5.66 -15.87
C GLU A 38 15.25 4.86 -17.18
N LYS A 39 16.40 4.86 -17.88
CA LYS A 39 16.58 4.09 -19.12
C LYS A 39 16.88 2.59 -18.91
N ALA A 40 17.42 2.19 -17.77
CA ALA A 40 17.70 0.80 -17.44
C ALA A 40 16.43 0.03 -17.03
N ALA A 41 15.42 0.71 -16.49
CA ALA A 41 14.14 0.12 -16.08
C ALA A 41 13.19 -0.20 -17.25
N VAL A 42 13.47 0.31 -18.47
CA VAL A 42 12.57 0.19 -19.64
C VAL A 42 12.89 -1.03 -20.52
N SER A 43 13.94 -1.80 -20.22
CA SER A 43 14.45 -2.88 -21.09
C SER A 43 14.04 -4.31 -20.71
N GLN A 44 13.07 -4.53 -19.85
CA GLN A 44 12.50 -5.87 -19.66
C GLN A 44 11.00 -5.84 -19.94
N GLY A 45 10.63 -6.46 -21.06
CA GLY A 45 9.31 -6.44 -21.67
C GLY A 45 8.20 -7.05 -20.79
N GLY A 46 7.65 -6.25 -19.90
CA GLY A 46 6.35 -6.42 -19.31
C GLY A 46 5.39 -5.43 -19.96
N LYS A 47 4.28 -5.89 -20.53
CA LYS A 47 3.20 -5.03 -21.00
C LYS A 47 2.83 -4.06 -19.87
N ALA A 48 3.14 -2.79 -20.04
CA ALA A 48 2.74 -1.73 -19.13
C ALA A 48 1.21 -1.80 -18.96
N VAL A 49 0.74 -2.15 -17.77
CA VAL A 49 -0.63 -1.93 -17.37
C VAL A 49 -0.85 -0.43 -17.48
N LYS A 50 -1.82 0.00 -18.31
CA LYS A 50 -2.19 1.40 -18.43
C LYS A 50 -2.53 1.93 -17.04
N LYS A 51 -1.58 2.62 -16.40
CA LYS A 51 -1.87 3.47 -15.25
C LYS A 51 -2.85 4.51 -15.80
N THR A 52 -4.06 4.55 -15.27
CA THR A 52 -5.07 5.55 -15.66
C THR A 52 -4.42 6.91 -15.46
N GLU A 53 -4.33 7.72 -16.52
CA GLU A 53 -3.78 9.07 -16.39
C GLU A 53 -4.68 9.83 -15.41
N ILE A 54 -4.12 10.14 -14.25
CA ILE A 54 -4.80 10.95 -13.23
C ILE A 54 -5.03 12.32 -13.86
N SER A 55 -6.28 12.78 -13.89
CA SER A 55 -6.61 14.13 -14.37
C SER A 55 -5.79 15.16 -13.61
N LYS A 56 -5.30 16.19 -14.31
CA LYS A 56 -4.58 17.31 -13.65
C LYS A 56 -5.44 18.05 -12.62
N ASP A 57 -6.76 17.91 -12.71
CA ASP A 57 -7.74 18.54 -11.82
C ASP A 57 -8.32 17.54 -10.79
N ALA A 58 -7.74 16.34 -10.62
CA ALA A 58 -8.21 15.37 -9.65
C ALA A 58 -8.11 15.93 -8.23
N ASP A 59 -9.15 15.69 -7.41
CA ASP A 59 -9.20 15.99 -5.99
C ASP A 59 -8.88 14.70 -5.21
N LEU A 60 -7.58 14.45 -5.00
CA LEU A 60 -7.11 13.18 -4.47
C LEU A 60 -7.21 13.13 -2.95
N HIS A 61 -7.88 12.11 -2.47
CA HIS A 61 -8.03 11.74 -1.06
C HIS A 61 -7.56 10.31 -0.84
N GLU A 62 -7.33 9.94 0.43
CA GLU A 62 -6.85 8.61 0.80
C GLU A 62 -7.58 8.04 2.01
N ILE A 63 -7.64 6.71 2.08
CA ILE A 63 -8.13 5.96 3.23
C ILE A 63 -7.41 4.60 3.29
N TYR A 64 -7.27 4.03 4.48
CA TYR A 64 -6.60 2.76 4.69
C TYR A 64 -7.59 1.72 5.20
N LEU A 65 -7.75 0.62 4.45
CA LEU A 65 -8.82 -0.35 4.64
C LEU A 65 -8.26 -1.75 4.91
N ALA A 66 -8.40 -2.22 6.14
CA ALA A 66 -8.09 -3.59 6.53
C ALA A 66 -9.35 -4.46 6.39
N GLY A 67 -9.32 -5.48 5.53
CA GLY A 67 -10.50 -6.26 5.14
C GLY A 67 -10.25 -7.76 5.00
N GLY A 68 -9.38 -8.36 5.82
CA GLY A 68 -8.90 -9.72 5.65
C GLY A 68 -7.72 -9.78 4.69
N CYS A 69 -7.63 -10.81 3.85
CA CYS A 69 -6.56 -10.93 2.87
C CYS A 69 -6.54 -9.72 1.92
N PHE A 70 -5.45 -8.96 1.94
CA PHE A 70 -5.32 -7.72 1.18
C PHE A 70 -5.29 -7.93 -0.35
N TRP A 71 -4.93 -9.11 -0.87
CA TRP A 71 -4.96 -9.38 -2.31
C TRP A 71 -6.36 -9.16 -2.93
N GLY A 72 -7.40 -9.63 -2.21
CA GLY A 72 -8.79 -9.46 -2.65
C GLY A 72 -9.27 -8.03 -2.50
N VAL A 73 -8.87 -7.35 -1.41
CA VAL A 73 -9.23 -5.95 -1.14
C VAL A 73 -8.58 -5.03 -2.18
N GLU A 74 -7.26 -5.21 -2.46
CA GLU A 74 -6.52 -4.47 -3.48
C GLU A 74 -7.16 -4.63 -4.86
N GLU A 75 -7.38 -5.87 -5.31
CA GLU A 75 -7.97 -6.14 -6.61
C GLU A 75 -9.41 -5.59 -6.72
N TYR A 76 -10.18 -5.64 -5.62
CA TYR A 76 -11.51 -5.06 -5.60
C TYR A 76 -11.45 -3.54 -5.79
N PHE A 77 -10.67 -2.83 -4.95
CA PHE A 77 -10.62 -1.37 -5.01
C PHE A 77 -9.95 -0.86 -6.28
N SER A 78 -8.99 -1.58 -6.84
CA SER A 78 -8.39 -1.20 -8.14
C SER A 78 -9.40 -1.20 -9.31
N ARG A 79 -10.57 -1.81 -9.12
CA ARG A 79 -11.67 -1.86 -10.10
C ARG A 79 -12.80 -0.89 -9.81
N VAL A 80 -12.82 -0.25 -8.63
CA VAL A 80 -13.87 0.72 -8.27
C VAL A 80 -13.68 2.01 -9.06
N PRO A 81 -14.69 2.46 -9.85
CA PRO A 81 -14.59 3.71 -10.59
C PRO A 81 -14.34 4.90 -9.66
N GLY A 82 -13.37 5.73 -9.98
CA GLY A 82 -12.96 6.87 -9.14
C GLY A 82 -11.79 6.56 -8.19
N VAL A 83 -11.46 5.29 -7.96
CA VAL A 83 -10.21 4.90 -7.30
C VAL A 83 -9.06 5.03 -8.30
N THR A 84 -8.02 5.75 -7.90
CA THR A 84 -6.85 6.04 -8.73
C THR A 84 -5.67 5.13 -8.41
N ASP A 85 -5.59 4.63 -7.17
CA ASP A 85 -4.55 3.69 -6.75
C ASP A 85 -5.03 2.83 -5.57
N ALA A 86 -4.53 1.60 -5.48
CA ALA A 86 -4.77 0.67 -4.39
C ALA A 86 -3.48 -0.11 -4.13
N VAL A 87 -2.89 0.03 -2.95
CA VAL A 87 -1.57 -0.51 -2.59
C VAL A 87 -1.67 -1.39 -1.36
N SER A 88 -1.28 -2.64 -1.47
CA SER A 88 -1.22 -3.58 -0.36
C SER A 88 -0.12 -3.22 0.63
N GLY A 89 -0.40 -3.32 1.93
CA GLY A 89 0.53 -3.01 2.99
C GLY A 89 0.10 -3.53 4.36
N TYR A 90 0.76 -3.05 5.39
CA TYR A 90 0.59 -3.45 6.78
C TYR A 90 0.38 -2.21 7.64
N ALA A 91 -0.72 -2.14 8.41
CA ALA A 91 -1.06 -0.96 9.19
C ALA A 91 -1.29 -1.26 10.68
N ASN A 92 -1.19 -0.20 11.47
CA ASN A 92 -1.59 -0.13 12.88
C ASN A 92 -1.03 -1.25 13.76
N GLY A 93 0.23 -1.63 13.52
CA GLY A 93 0.99 -2.53 14.37
C GLY A 93 1.97 -1.79 15.29
N ARG A 94 2.90 -2.55 15.87
CA ARG A 94 3.98 -2.03 16.72
C ARG A 94 5.24 -1.78 15.91
N GLY A 95 5.77 -0.56 15.97
CA GLY A 95 6.96 -0.14 15.25
C GLY A 95 6.66 0.36 13.85
N GLU A 96 7.65 1.04 13.26
CA GLU A 96 7.55 1.73 11.97
C GLU A 96 7.89 0.82 10.77
N THR A 97 8.36 -0.40 11.02
CA THR A 97 8.76 -1.34 9.98
C THR A 97 8.27 -2.74 10.31
N THR A 98 7.86 -3.46 9.28
CA THR A 98 7.51 -4.88 9.36
C THR A 98 7.70 -5.54 8.00
N LYS A 99 7.49 -6.84 7.92
CA LYS A 99 7.42 -7.64 6.69
C LYS A 99 6.47 -8.81 6.94
N TYR A 100 6.05 -9.47 5.87
CA TYR A 100 5.01 -10.50 5.94
C TYR A 100 5.23 -11.55 7.04
N GLU A 101 6.45 -12.06 7.17
CA GLU A 101 6.77 -13.10 8.16
C GLU A 101 6.69 -12.60 9.62
N LEU A 102 6.68 -11.29 9.83
CA LEU A 102 6.71 -10.66 11.16
C LEU A 102 5.36 -10.04 11.57
N ILE A 103 4.38 -9.90 10.67
CA ILE A 103 3.13 -9.19 10.97
C ILE A 103 2.36 -9.77 12.16
N ASN A 104 2.42 -11.09 12.39
CA ASN A 104 1.83 -11.73 13.56
C ASN A 104 2.50 -11.31 14.87
N GLN A 105 3.82 -11.02 14.83
CA GLN A 105 4.59 -10.61 16.01
C GLN A 105 4.45 -9.11 16.25
N THR A 106 4.45 -8.32 15.18
CA THR A 106 4.31 -6.86 15.23
C THR A 106 2.86 -6.41 15.37
N GLY A 107 1.90 -7.29 15.10
CA GLY A 107 0.47 -7.03 15.25
C GLY A 107 -0.09 -6.07 14.19
N HIS A 108 0.58 -5.90 13.05
CA HIS A 108 0.02 -5.16 11.94
C HIS A 108 -1.13 -5.92 11.27
N ALA A 109 -2.12 -5.18 10.75
CA ALA A 109 -3.16 -5.72 9.90
C ALA A 109 -2.75 -5.67 8.43
N GLU A 110 -3.11 -6.69 7.65
CA GLU A 110 -3.14 -6.58 6.19
C GLU A 110 -4.13 -5.48 5.80
N THR A 111 -3.64 -4.48 5.08
CA THR A 111 -4.36 -3.23 4.83
C THR A 111 -4.10 -2.76 3.41
N VAL A 112 -5.09 -2.19 2.76
CA VAL A 112 -4.93 -1.55 1.45
C VAL A 112 -5.03 -0.04 1.63
N HIS A 113 -4.01 0.68 1.17
CA HIS A 113 -4.05 2.12 0.98
C HIS A 113 -4.80 2.41 -0.30
N VAL A 114 -5.93 3.09 -0.19
CA VAL A 114 -6.81 3.45 -1.31
C VAL A 114 -6.71 4.94 -1.56
N THR A 115 -6.25 5.34 -2.74
CA THR A 115 -6.29 6.72 -3.22
C THR A 115 -7.43 6.87 -4.22
N TYR A 116 -8.25 7.91 -4.07
CA TYR A 116 -9.42 8.14 -4.91
C TYR A 116 -9.60 9.62 -5.27
N ASP A 117 -10.28 9.88 -6.37
CA ASP A 117 -10.67 11.23 -6.81
C ASP A 117 -12.05 11.57 -6.24
N ALA A 118 -12.10 12.48 -5.26
CA ALA A 118 -13.33 12.88 -4.58
C ALA A 118 -14.36 13.57 -5.52
N LYS A 119 -13.93 14.01 -6.73
CA LYS A 119 -14.83 14.47 -7.77
C LYS A 119 -15.59 13.33 -8.47
N GLN A 120 -15.11 12.10 -8.36
CA GLN A 120 -15.68 10.93 -9.02
C GLN A 120 -16.37 9.99 -8.05
N ILE A 121 -15.82 9.79 -6.85
CA ILE A 121 -16.36 8.90 -5.82
C ILE A 121 -16.19 9.54 -4.44
N SER A 122 -17.22 9.53 -3.62
CA SER A 122 -17.15 10.05 -2.26
C SER A 122 -16.57 9.04 -1.27
N LEU A 123 -16.03 9.53 -0.14
CA LEU A 123 -15.60 8.66 0.98
C LEU A 123 -16.75 7.75 1.44
N LYS A 124 -18.00 8.23 1.48
CA LYS A 124 -19.16 7.40 1.81
C LYS A 124 -19.29 6.20 0.87
N GLU A 125 -19.14 6.41 -0.44
CA GLU A 125 -19.21 5.31 -1.42
C GLU A 125 -18.04 4.34 -1.25
N ILE A 126 -16.81 4.82 -1.04
CA ILE A 126 -15.64 3.98 -0.72
C ILE A 126 -15.93 3.09 0.49
N LEU A 127 -16.45 3.65 1.57
CA LEU A 127 -16.79 2.89 2.78
C LEU A 127 -17.92 1.89 2.56
N LEU A 128 -18.93 2.22 1.76
CA LEU A 128 -19.99 1.28 1.42
C LEU A 128 -19.48 0.14 0.53
N HIS A 129 -18.54 0.40 -0.38
CA HIS A 129 -17.82 -0.64 -1.11
C HIS A 129 -17.04 -1.55 -0.16
N TYR A 130 -16.35 -0.97 0.84
CA TYR A 130 -15.62 -1.71 1.84
C TYR A 130 -16.54 -2.63 2.67
N PHE A 131 -17.64 -2.12 3.20
CA PHE A 131 -18.62 -2.93 3.97
C PHE A 131 -19.34 -3.99 3.13
N ARG A 132 -19.37 -3.86 1.82
CA ARG A 132 -19.91 -4.89 0.90
C ARG A 132 -19.05 -6.15 0.86
N ILE A 133 -17.74 -6.02 1.05
CA ILE A 133 -16.78 -7.11 0.84
C ILE A 133 -16.27 -7.77 2.11
N ILE A 134 -16.67 -7.27 3.28
CA ILE A 134 -16.28 -7.83 4.57
C ILE A 134 -17.49 -8.39 5.34
N ASN A 135 -17.20 -9.27 6.31
CA ASN A 135 -18.12 -9.54 7.40
C ASN A 135 -17.79 -8.62 8.58
N PRO A 136 -18.56 -7.55 8.81
CA PRO A 136 -18.18 -6.51 9.76
C PRO A 136 -18.37 -6.90 11.23
N THR A 137 -19.01 -8.03 11.54
CA THR A 137 -19.19 -8.55 12.90
C THR A 137 -18.16 -9.64 13.26
N SER A 138 -17.34 -10.07 12.27
CA SER A 138 -16.34 -11.12 12.46
C SER A 138 -15.03 -10.55 12.99
N LYS A 139 -14.64 -10.99 14.19
CA LYS A 139 -13.38 -10.55 14.82
C LYS A 139 -12.22 -11.42 14.36
N ASN A 140 -11.13 -10.79 13.86
CA ASN A 140 -9.89 -11.45 13.46
C ASN A 140 -10.08 -12.59 12.45
N LYS A 141 -11.10 -12.49 11.59
CA LYS A 141 -11.41 -13.52 10.60
C LYS A 141 -12.20 -12.94 9.43
N GLN A 142 -11.77 -13.25 8.19
CA GLN A 142 -12.53 -12.99 6.98
C GLN A 142 -12.42 -14.20 6.04
N GLY A 143 -13.55 -14.74 5.61
CA GLY A 143 -13.58 -16.00 4.83
C GLY A 143 -12.90 -17.14 5.60
N ASN A 144 -11.88 -17.74 4.98
CA ASN A 144 -11.08 -18.81 5.60
C ASN A 144 -9.84 -18.29 6.35
N ASP A 145 -9.53 -16.99 6.23
CA ASP A 145 -8.36 -16.39 6.83
C ASP A 145 -8.64 -16.06 8.30
N VAL A 146 -7.82 -16.62 9.21
CA VAL A 146 -7.95 -16.47 10.67
C VAL A 146 -6.65 -15.97 11.27
N GLY A 147 -6.74 -14.88 12.04
CA GLY A 147 -5.60 -14.26 12.70
C GLY A 147 -5.80 -12.76 12.87
N THR A 148 -5.04 -12.15 13.79
CA THR A 148 -5.13 -10.71 14.07
C THR A 148 -4.74 -9.85 12.87
N GLN A 149 -3.90 -10.38 11.96
CA GLN A 149 -3.53 -9.74 10.71
C GLN A 149 -4.70 -9.61 9.74
N TYR A 150 -5.73 -10.44 9.86
CA TYR A 150 -6.94 -10.41 9.03
C TYR A 150 -8.12 -9.69 9.70
N ARG A 151 -7.86 -8.89 10.75
CA ARG A 151 -8.88 -8.03 11.35
C ARG A 151 -9.36 -6.97 10.38
N THR A 152 -10.56 -6.47 10.61
CA THR A 152 -11.14 -5.40 9.81
C THR A 152 -10.92 -4.05 10.46
N GLY A 153 -10.69 -3.02 9.64
CA GLY A 153 -10.46 -1.67 10.14
C GLY A 153 -10.56 -0.60 9.04
N VAL A 154 -10.97 0.58 9.45
CA VAL A 154 -10.93 1.83 8.68
C VAL A 154 -9.97 2.76 9.41
N TYR A 155 -8.83 3.05 8.78
CA TYR A 155 -7.82 3.91 9.35
C TYR A 155 -7.71 5.19 8.51
N TYR A 156 -7.79 6.35 9.16
CA TYR A 156 -7.85 7.66 8.53
C TYR A 156 -6.68 8.54 8.96
N THR A 157 -6.33 9.51 8.14
CA THR A 157 -5.26 10.50 8.37
C THR A 157 -5.79 11.90 8.61
N ASP A 158 -7.04 12.21 8.16
CA ASP A 158 -7.71 13.50 8.38
C ASP A 158 -8.94 13.31 9.29
N ASP A 159 -8.98 14.02 10.41
CA ASP A 159 -10.11 13.98 11.35
C ASP A 159 -11.42 14.52 10.73
N LYS A 160 -11.35 15.25 9.61
CA LYS A 160 -12.55 15.67 8.86
C LYS A 160 -13.34 14.50 8.29
N ASP A 161 -12.68 13.38 8.05
CA ASP A 161 -13.33 12.16 7.56
C ASP A 161 -14.20 11.47 8.61
N LEU A 162 -13.96 11.76 9.91
CA LEU A 162 -14.67 11.11 11.02
C LEU A 162 -16.19 11.26 10.96
N GLU A 163 -16.69 12.40 10.49
CA GLU A 163 -18.13 12.60 10.39
C GLU A 163 -18.75 11.60 9.42
N VAL A 164 -18.17 11.48 8.21
CA VAL A 164 -18.63 10.54 7.18
C VAL A 164 -18.43 9.09 7.62
N ILE A 165 -17.29 8.78 8.24
CA ILE A 165 -16.99 7.44 8.77
C ILE A 165 -18.04 7.05 9.81
N ASN A 166 -18.35 7.92 10.78
CA ASN A 166 -19.35 7.67 11.81
C ASN A 166 -20.75 7.45 11.21
N GLN A 167 -21.17 8.29 10.27
CA GLN A 167 -22.45 8.14 9.59
C GLN A 167 -22.59 6.77 8.90
N VAL A 168 -21.55 6.32 8.21
CA VAL A 168 -21.58 5.01 7.52
C VAL A 168 -21.55 3.85 8.52
N PHE A 169 -20.76 3.94 9.59
CA PHE A 169 -20.74 2.92 10.65
C PHE A 169 -22.12 2.78 11.30
N ASP A 170 -22.79 3.90 11.62
CA ASP A 170 -24.13 3.90 12.20
C ASP A 170 -25.19 3.34 11.23
N GLU A 171 -25.06 3.64 9.93
CA GLU A 171 -25.93 3.10 8.88
C GLU A 171 -25.78 1.58 8.74
N VAL A 172 -24.53 1.11 8.76
CA VAL A 172 -24.22 -0.32 8.64
C VAL A 172 -24.60 -1.08 9.90
N ALA A 173 -24.31 -0.54 11.10
CA ALA A 173 -24.62 -1.19 12.36
C ALA A 173 -26.11 -1.56 12.51
N LYS A 174 -27.01 -0.74 11.95
CA LYS A 174 -28.47 -1.01 11.96
C LYS A 174 -28.88 -2.28 11.20
N LYS A 175 -27.98 -2.85 10.38
CA LYS A 175 -28.25 -4.06 9.59
C LYS A 175 -27.84 -5.35 10.31
N TYR A 176 -27.25 -5.23 11.52
CA TYR A 176 -26.71 -6.36 12.27
C TYR A 176 -27.21 -6.33 13.72
N ASP A 177 -27.54 -7.50 14.26
CA ASP A 177 -27.91 -7.68 15.67
C ASP A 177 -26.70 -7.66 16.61
N GLN A 178 -25.50 -7.84 16.06
CA GLN A 178 -24.22 -7.84 16.77
C GLN A 178 -23.46 -6.54 16.53
N PRO A 179 -22.67 -6.07 17.51
CA PRO A 179 -21.83 -4.91 17.30
C PRO A 179 -20.80 -5.15 16.18
N LEU A 180 -20.47 -4.10 15.46
CA LEU A 180 -19.40 -4.16 14.47
C LEU A 180 -18.06 -4.43 15.16
N ALA A 181 -17.27 -5.34 14.60
CA ALA A 181 -15.90 -5.67 15.02
C ALA A 181 -14.83 -4.91 14.22
N VAL A 182 -15.25 -3.94 13.42
CA VAL A 182 -14.38 -3.12 12.57
C VAL A 182 -13.72 -2.04 13.42
N GLU A 183 -12.37 -2.01 13.41
CA GLU A 183 -11.61 -0.91 14.03
C GLU A 183 -11.89 0.40 13.29
N LYS A 184 -11.94 1.51 14.06
CA LYS A 184 -12.10 2.87 13.54
C LYS A 184 -11.13 3.76 14.28
N GLU A 185 -9.98 4.01 13.69
CA GLU A 185 -8.84 4.65 14.36
C GLU A 185 -8.06 5.53 13.39
N ASN A 186 -7.31 6.50 13.95
CA ASN A 186 -6.26 7.17 13.18
C ASN A 186 -5.22 6.15 12.70
N LEU A 187 -4.70 6.39 11.51
CA LEU A 187 -3.54 5.66 11.01
C LEU A 187 -2.33 5.96 11.91
N LYS A 188 -1.74 4.92 12.50
CA LYS A 188 -0.53 5.02 13.35
C LYS A 188 0.74 4.85 12.52
N ASN A 189 0.72 3.87 11.63
CA ASN A 189 1.79 3.56 10.70
C ASN A 189 1.23 2.77 9.52
N PHE A 190 1.93 2.84 8.36
CA PHE A 190 1.68 2.01 7.20
C PHE A 190 3.00 1.65 6.54
N VAL A 191 3.20 0.37 6.31
CA VAL A 191 4.37 -0.18 5.62
C VAL A 191 3.89 -0.84 4.35
N VAL A 192 4.37 -0.38 3.19
CA VAL A 192 4.04 -1.01 1.90
C VAL A 192 4.52 -2.46 1.90
N ALA A 193 3.67 -3.37 1.51
CA ALA A 193 4.02 -4.79 1.40
C ALA A 193 4.99 -5.03 0.23
N GLU A 194 5.67 -6.16 0.29
CA GLU A 194 6.67 -6.58 -0.68
C GLU A 194 6.08 -6.65 -2.10
N ASP A 195 6.89 -6.45 -3.13
CA ASP A 195 6.49 -6.37 -4.55
C ASP A 195 5.71 -7.60 -5.03
N TYR A 196 5.97 -8.78 -4.45
CA TYR A 196 5.25 -10.00 -4.82
C TYR A 196 3.81 -10.03 -4.32
N HIS A 197 3.44 -9.18 -3.36
CA HIS A 197 2.06 -9.00 -2.90
C HIS A 197 1.28 -8.00 -3.75
N GLN A 198 1.95 -7.00 -4.34
CA GLN A 198 1.28 -5.98 -5.15
C GLN A 198 0.68 -6.58 -6.42
N ASP A 199 -0.56 -6.20 -6.74
CA ASP A 199 -1.32 -6.69 -7.89
C ASP A 199 -1.35 -8.24 -7.97
N TYR A 200 -1.38 -8.92 -6.81
CA TYR A 200 -1.24 -10.38 -6.76
C TYR A 200 -2.27 -11.10 -7.62
N LEU A 201 -3.55 -10.73 -7.54
CA LEU A 201 -4.62 -11.38 -8.31
C LEU A 201 -4.60 -11.00 -9.80
N LYS A 202 -4.05 -9.86 -10.18
CA LYS A 202 -3.80 -9.53 -11.59
C LYS A 202 -2.70 -10.42 -12.17
N LYS A 203 -1.64 -10.67 -11.39
CA LYS A 203 -0.52 -11.57 -11.75
C LYS A 203 -0.92 -13.05 -11.68
N ASN A 204 -1.84 -13.41 -10.77
CA ASN A 204 -2.31 -14.77 -10.48
C ASN A 204 -3.84 -14.85 -10.53
N PRO A 205 -4.48 -14.87 -11.72
CA PRO A 205 -5.95 -14.80 -11.84
C PRO A 205 -6.73 -15.96 -11.18
N ASN A 206 -6.06 -17.08 -10.91
CA ASN A 206 -6.61 -18.24 -10.20
C ASN A 206 -6.17 -18.29 -8.74
N GLY A 207 -5.56 -17.23 -8.22
CA GLY A 207 -5.13 -17.12 -6.84
C GLY A 207 -6.32 -17.15 -5.86
N TYR A 208 -6.02 -17.48 -4.60
CA TYR A 208 -7.04 -17.47 -3.55
C TYR A 208 -7.64 -16.07 -3.37
N CYS A 209 -8.98 -16.00 -3.37
CA CYS A 209 -9.74 -14.81 -3.06
C CYS A 209 -11.09 -15.18 -2.48
N HIS A 210 -11.47 -14.64 -1.32
CA HIS A 210 -12.79 -14.80 -0.73
C HIS A 210 -13.77 -13.69 -1.15
N ILE A 211 -13.29 -12.66 -1.84
CA ILE A 211 -14.07 -11.50 -2.28
C ILE A 211 -14.52 -11.69 -3.72
N ASN A 212 -15.78 -11.39 -4.01
CA ASN A 212 -16.25 -11.27 -5.38
C ASN A 212 -15.84 -9.92 -5.96
N VAL A 213 -14.65 -9.85 -6.57
CA VAL A 213 -14.07 -8.61 -7.11
C VAL A 213 -14.89 -7.99 -8.25
N ASN A 214 -15.76 -8.76 -8.92
CA ASN A 214 -16.61 -8.24 -9.98
C ASN A 214 -17.70 -7.29 -9.44
N GLN A 215 -18.02 -7.37 -8.14
CA GLN A 215 -18.96 -6.43 -7.51
C GLN A 215 -18.44 -4.99 -7.43
N ALA A 216 -17.16 -4.76 -7.64
CA ALA A 216 -16.58 -3.41 -7.67
C ALA A 216 -17.21 -2.50 -8.76
N ALA A 217 -17.64 -3.09 -9.87
CA ALA A 217 -18.31 -2.37 -10.96
C ALA A 217 -19.77 -1.96 -10.65
N TYR A 218 -20.37 -2.50 -9.57
CA TYR A 218 -21.77 -2.20 -9.24
C TYR A 218 -21.87 -1.07 -8.24
N PRO A 219 -22.78 -0.10 -8.49
CA PRO A 219 -22.96 1.06 -7.62
C PRO A 219 -23.38 0.66 -6.21
N VAL A 220 -23.04 1.51 -5.24
CA VAL A 220 -23.45 1.37 -3.84
C VAL A 220 -24.52 2.40 -3.44
N ILE A 221 -24.51 3.58 -4.10
CA ILE A 221 -25.48 4.66 -3.86
C ILE A 221 -26.12 5.12 -5.18
N ASP A 222 -25.31 5.50 -6.15
CA ASP A 222 -25.75 6.14 -7.41
C ASP A 222 -25.43 5.27 -8.61
N ALA A 223 -26.45 4.60 -9.13
CA ALA A 223 -26.33 3.70 -10.28
C ALA A 223 -25.87 4.42 -11.56
N SER A 224 -26.04 5.75 -11.65
CA SER A 224 -25.68 6.52 -12.86
C SER A 224 -24.15 6.67 -13.03
N LYS A 225 -23.39 6.56 -11.96
CA LYS A 225 -21.92 6.71 -11.95
C LYS A 225 -21.17 5.48 -12.47
N TYR A 226 -21.85 4.34 -12.62
CA TYR A 226 -21.18 3.07 -12.93
C TYR A 226 -21.62 2.57 -14.31
N PRO A 227 -20.70 1.97 -15.09
CA PRO A 227 -21.04 1.34 -16.34
C PRO A 227 -22.07 0.22 -16.11
N LYS A 228 -23.05 0.11 -16.98
CA LYS A 228 -23.96 -1.05 -16.95
C LYS A 228 -23.15 -2.32 -17.25
N PRO A 229 -23.42 -3.42 -16.52
CA PRO A 229 -22.75 -4.71 -16.77
C PRO A 229 -23.00 -5.23 -18.17
#